data_342d4522ce0ba3d888cd11ce4e257c19
#
_entry.id   342d4522ce0ba3d888cd11ce4e257c19
#
_cell.length_a   1.000
_cell.length_b   1.000
_cell.length_c   1.000
_cell.angle_alpha   90.00
_cell.angle_beta   90.00
_cell.angle_gamma   90.00
#
_symmetry.space_group_name_H-M   'P 1'
#
loop_
_entity.id
_entity.type
_entity.pdbx_description
1 polymer ?
#
loop_
_entity_poly.entity_id
_entity_poly.type
_entity_poly.pdbx_seq_one_letter_code
_entity_poly.pdbx_strand_id
1 'polypeptide(L)'
;MNLLVSTNVYKPGQLARVIPHLHAFRGQIGVELFPMFDADCYEEELLHCLPEFEGIPVSFHGPYYETEHSAAPGTPEYAHSMDLIRQTLPYCVRLRSQYL
;
A
#
# COMPACT_ATOMS: atom_id res chain seq x y z
N MET A 1 19.83 -6.25 -5.24
CA MET A 1 18.41 -6.46 -5.54
C MET A 1 17.68 -6.71 -4.24
N ASN A 2 16.58 -6.00 -4.03
CA ASN A 2 15.81 -6.15 -2.81
C ASN A 2 14.65 -7.11 -3.01
N LEU A 3 14.43 -7.99 -2.04
CA LEU A 3 13.22 -8.79 -1.97
C LEU A 3 12.16 -7.98 -1.23
N LEU A 4 10.95 -7.96 -1.78
CA LEU A 4 9.83 -7.25 -1.17
C LEU A 4 8.78 -8.28 -0.74
N VAL A 5 8.29 -8.10 0.50
CA VAL A 5 7.17 -8.89 0.98
C VAL A 5 5.89 -8.18 0.58
N SER A 6 5.02 -8.89 -0.14
CA SER A 6 3.74 -8.33 -0.56
C SER A 6 2.72 -8.37 0.58
N THR A 7 2.08 -7.23 0.85
CA THR A 7 1.03 -7.18 1.87
C THR A 7 -0.31 -7.70 1.36
N ASN A 8 -0.39 -8.12 0.10
CA ASN A 8 -1.62 -8.72 -0.43
C ASN A 8 -2.01 -10.02 0.29
N VAL A 9 -1.07 -10.66 0.98
CA VAL A 9 -1.35 -11.86 1.78
C VAL A 9 -2.09 -11.54 3.08
N TYR A 10 -2.15 -10.27 3.47
CA TYR A 10 -2.80 -9.85 4.71
C TYR A 10 -4.16 -9.22 4.39
N LYS A 11 -5.15 -9.57 5.19
CA LYS A 11 -6.47 -8.93 5.11
C LYS A 11 -6.43 -7.58 5.84
N PRO A 12 -7.37 -6.67 5.55
CA PRO A 12 -7.53 -5.47 6.36
C PRO A 12 -7.63 -5.84 7.85
N GLY A 13 -6.91 -5.10 8.68
CA GLY A 13 -6.76 -5.41 10.10
C GLY A 13 -5.57 -6.30 10.43
N GLN A 14 -4.86 -6.80 9.43
CA GLN A 14 -3.74 -7.72 9.62
C GLN A 14 -2.40 -7.16 9.13
N LEU A 15 -2.36 -5.91 8.67
CA LEU A 15 -1.15 -5.33 8.08
C LEU A 15 0.06 -5.39 9.03
N ALA A 16 -0.17 -5.18 10.32
CA ALA A 16 0.90 -5.21 11.32
C ALA A 16 1.61 -6.55 11.39
N ARG A 17 1.04 -7.61 10.85
CA ARG A 17 1.69 -8.94 10.84
C ARG A 17 2.95 -8.98 9.99
N VAL A 18 3.14 -8.01 9.09
CA VAL A 18 4.38 -7.94 8.30
C VAL A 18 5.57 -7.47 9.13
N ILE A 19 5.32 -6.72 10.20
CA ILE A 19 6.37 -6.04 10.97
C ILE A 19 7.40 -7.00 11.58
N PRO A 20 7.00 -8.11 12.22
CA PRO A 20 7.99 -9.08 12.74
C PRO A 20 8.92 -9.61 11.65
N HIS A 21 8.42 -9.79 10.43
CA HIS A 21 9.25 -10.25 9.31
C HIS A 21 10.26 -9.18 8.90
N LEU A 22 9.84 -7.91 8.87
CA LEU A 22 10.75 -6.81 8.57
C LEU A 22 11.86 -6.70 9.60
N HIS A 23 11.55 -6.92 10.87
CA HIS A 23 12.55 -6.91 11.93
C HIS A 23 13.51 -8.10 11.83
N ALA A 24 12.97 -9.30 11.57
CA ALA A 24 13.77 -10.52 11.50
C ALA A 24 14.77 -10.49 10.34
N PHE A 25 14.42 -9.84 9.23
CA PHE A 25 15.25 -9.78 8.03
C PHE A 25 15.67 -8.35 7.69
N ARG A 26 15.90 -7.55 8.72
CA ARG A 26 16.28 -6.14 8.54
C ARG A 26 17.48 -5.98 7.63
N GLY A 27 17.36 -5.09 6.66
CA GLY A 27 18.40 -4.84 5.68
C GLY A 27 18.39 -5.81 4.49
N GLN A 28 17.54 -6.85 4.53
CA GLN A 28 17.46 -7.85 3.46
C GLN A 28 16.15 -7.78 2.68
N ILE A 29 15.08 -7.32 3.31
CA ILE A 29 13.77 -7.25 2.67
C ILE A 29 13.15 -5.86 2.82
N GLY A 30 12.27 -5.54 1.91
CA GLY A 30 11.38 -4.40 1.98
C GLY A 30 9.93 -4.86 1.92
N VAL A 31 9.04 -3.95 1.57
CA VAL A 31 7.60 -4.24 1.53
C VAL A 31 6.99 -3.72 0.24
N GLU A 32 6.09 -4.50 -0.33
CA GLU A 32 5.20 -4.04 -1.39
C GLU A 32 3.81 -3.89 -0.78
N LEU A 33 3.32 -2.65 -0.76
CA LEU A 33 2.04 -2.33 -0.16
C LEU A 33 0.92 -2.42 -1.20
N PHE A 34 -0.12 -3.18 -0.86
CA PHE A 34 -1.37 -3.22 -1.61
C PHE A 34 -2.39 -2.34 -0.90
N PRO A 35 -2.68 -1.14 -1.44
CA PRO A 35 -3.62 -0.24 -0.78
C PRO A 35 -5.04 -0.81 -0.78
N MET A 36 -5.68 -0.77 0.38
CA MET A 36 -7.04 -1.26 0.59
C MET A 36 -7.89 -0.20 1.28
N PHE A 37 -7.83 1.05 0.76
CA PHE A 37 -8.47 2.19 1.40
C PHE A 37 -10.00 2.10 1.45
N ASP A 38 -10.60 1.20 0.68
CA ASP A 38 -12.03 0.93 0.78
C ASP A 38 -12.42 0.21 2.09
N ALA A 39 -11.45 -0.41 2.75
CA ALA A 39 -11.70 -1.04 4.05
C ALA A 39 -11.63 0.02 5.14
N ASP A 40 -12.62 0.02 6.03
CA ASP A 40 -12.79 1.08 7.04
C ASP A 40 -11.58 1.28 7.94
N CYS A 41 -10.84 0.22 8.24
CA CYS A 41 -9.71 0.28 9.17
C CYS A 41 -8.36 0.45 8.48
N TYR A 42 -8.29 0.41 7.16
CA TYR A 42 -7.00 0.27 6.48
C TYR A 42 -6.10 1.50 6.65
N GLU A 43 -6.64 2.69 6.45
CA GLU A 43 -5.82 3.91 6.54
C GLU A 43 -5.27 4.12 7.94
N GLU A 44 -6.09 3.89 8.97
CA GLU A 44 -5.66 3.97 10.35
C GLU A 44 -4.56 2.97 10.64
N GLU A 45 -4.71 1.73 10.16
CA GLU A 45 -3.71 0.70 10.33
C GLU A 45 -2.42 1.05 9.60
N LEU A 46 -2.50 1.56 8.37
CA LEU A 46 -1.34 1.99 7.62
C LEU A 46 -0.59 3.10 8.35
N LEU A 47 -1.31 4.11 8.86
CA LEU A 47 -0.71 5.19 9.63
C LEU A 47 0.01 4.68 10.86
N HIS A 48 -0.55 3.70 11.53
CA HIS A 48 0.07 3.07 12.70
C HIS A 48 1.37 2.34 12.35
N CYS A 49 1.42 1.72 11.17
CA CYS A 49 2.58 0.97 10.71
C CYS A 49 3.65 1.82 10.01
N LEU A 50 3.34 3.05 9.64
CA LEU A 50 4.25 3.89 8.84
C LEU A 50 5.67 4.00 9.41
N PRO A 51 5.88 4.17 10.73
CA PRO A 51 7.23 4.27 11.26
C PRO A 51 8.09 3.04 10.95
N GLU A 52 7.46 1.87 10.83
CA GLU A 52 8.18 0.62 10.53
C GLU A 52 8.54 0.51 9.05
N PHE A 53 7.85 1.25 8.18
CA PHE A 53 8.12 1.24 6.74
C PHE A 53 9.10 2.33 6.31
N GLU A 54 9.34 3.32 7.16
CA GLU A 54 10.28 4.39 6.83
C GLU A 54 11.73 3.86 6.85
N GLY A 55 12.49 4.21 5.82
CA GLY A 55 13.88 3.80 5.73
C GLY A 55 14.15 2.44 5.14
N ILE A 56 13.12 1.67 4.78
CA ILE A 56 13.29 0.39 4.08
C ILE A 56 12.80 0.53 2.63
N PRO A 57 13.19 -0.40 1.74
CA PRO A 57 12.65 -0.39 0.38
C PRO A 57 11.14 -0.60 0.39
N VAL A 58 10.41 0.30 -0.25
CA VAL A 58 8.96 0.26 -0.34
C VAL A 58 8.55 0.44 -1.79
N SER A 59 7.62 -0.39 -2.24
CA SER A 59 6.87 -0.12 -3.46
C SER A 59 5.38 -0.19 -3.15
N PHE A 60 4.58 0.45 -3.99
CA PHE A 60 3.13 0.37 -3.90
C PHE A 60 2.62 -0.30 -5.15
N HIS A 61 1.78 -1.31 -4.96
CA HIS A 61 0.91 -1.78 -6.03
C HIS A 61 -0.19 -0.74 -6.22
N GLY A 62 -0.54 -0.42 -7.45
CA GLY A 62 -1.68 0.46 -7.71
C GLY A 62 -2.93 -0.10 -7.03
N PRO A 63 -3.89 0.74 -6.61
CA PRO A 63 -5.13 0.26 -6.03
C PRO A 63 -5.77 -0.77 -6.96
N TYR A 64 -6.01 -1.97 -6.42
CA TYR A 64 -6.50 -3.09 -7.21
C TYR A 64 -7.93 -3.46 -6.85
N TYR A 65 -8.21 -3.54 -5.56
CA TYR A 65 -9.53 -3.92 -5.10
C TYR A 65 -10.50 -2.75 -5.25
N GLU A 66 -11.71 -3.04 -5.69
CA GLU A 66 -12.77 -2.06 -5.88
C GLU A 66 -12.39 -0.94 -6.87
N THR A 67 -11.48 -1.23 -7.80
CA THR A 67 -11.09 -0.29 -8.85
C THR A 67 -11.43 -0.84 -10.23
N GLU A 68 -11.64 0.09 -11.18
CA GLU A 68 -11.81 -0.23 -12.58
C GLU A 68 -10.95 0.75 -13.39
N HIS A 69 -9.71 0.37 -13.64
CA HIS A 69 -8.73 1.24 -14.28
C HIS A 69 -9.02 1.49 -15.77
N SER A 70 -9.85 0.64 -16.38
CA SER A 70 -10.28 0.82 -17.76
C SER A 70 -11.58 1.61 -17.92
N ALA A 71 -12.15 2.07 -16.80
CA ALA A 71 -13.40 2.83 -16.84
C ALA A 71 -13.23 4.14 -17.61
N ALA A 72 -14.27 4.53 -18.33
CA ALA A 72 -14.26 5.77 -19.12
C ALA A 72 -14.35 6.99 -18.19
N PRO A 73 -13.64 8.09 -18.53
CA PRO A 73 -13.80 9.35 -17.81
C PRO A 73 -15.27 9.78 -17.76
N GLY A 74 -15.68 10.32 -16.62
CA GLY A 74 -17.05 10.76 -16.39
C GLY A 74 -17.97 9.69 -15.79
N THR A 75 -17.48 8.46 -15.60
CA THR A 75 -18.25 7.42 -14.92
C THR A 75 -17.96 7.40 -13.42
N PRO A 76 -18.90 6.89 -12.58
CA PRO A 76 -18.64 6.73 -11.15
C PRO A 76 -17.45 5.81 -10.88
N GLU A 77 -17.27 4.77 -11.67
CA GLU A 77 -16.15 3.82 -11.54
C GLU A 77 -14.82 4.52 -11.77
N TYR A 78 -14.74 5.40 -12.77
CA TYR A 78 -13.55 6.20 -13.02
C TYR A 78 -13.23 7.11 -11.84
N ALA A 79 -14.24 7.84 -11.35
CA ALA A 79 -14.06 8.77 -10.24
C ALA A 79 -13.58 8.02 -8.98
N HIS A 80 -14.16 6.87 -8.69
CA HIS A 80 -13.78 6.06 -7.54
C HIS A 80 -12.32 5.58 -7.65
N SER A 81 -11.94 5.06 -8.81
CA SER A 81 -10.57 4.59 -9.05
C SER A 81 -9.57 5.73 -8.92
N MET A 82 -9.88 6.91 -9.44
CA MET A 82 -9.02 8.08 -9.33
C MET A 82 -8.88 8.56 -7.89
N ASP A 83 -9.96 8.49 -7.10
CA ASP A 83 -9.91 8.85 -5.69
C ASP A 83 -9.00 7.92 -4.90
N LEU A 84 -9.04 6.61 -5.18
CA LEU A 84 -8.16 5.66 -4.53
C LEU A 84 -6.69 5.91 -4.89
N ILE A 85 -6.41 6.25 -6.14
CA ILE A 85 -5.06 6.62 -6.57
C ILE A 85 -4.59 7.88 -5.83
N ARG A 86 -5.43 8.91 -5.78
CA ARG A 86 -5.10 10.16 -5.07
C ARG A 86 -4.86 9.92 -3.59
N GLN A 87 -5.59 9.02 -2.98
CA GLN A 87 -5.42 8.66 -1.58
C GLN A 87 -4.09 7.94 -1.34
N THR A 88 -3.61 7.18 -2.33
CA THR A 88 -2.37 6.42 -2.24
C THR A 88 -1.12 7.30 -2.42
N LEU A 89 -1.18 8.30 -3.31
CA LEU A 89 0.00 9.06 -3.71
C LEU A 89 0.76 9.73 -2.54
N PRO A 90 0.10 10.35 -1.54
CA PRO A 90 0.83 10.94 -0.42
C PRO A 90 1.70 9.93 0.34
N TYR A 91 1.23 8.70 0.44
CA TYR A 91 2.00 7.63 1.10
C TYR A 91 3.19 7.21 0.25
N CYS A 92 3.03 7.17 -1.08
CA CYS A 92 4.15 6.91 -1.98
C CYS A 92 5.26 7.95 -1.78
N VAL A 93 4.89 9.23 -1.69
CA VAL A 93 5.85 10.32 -1.47
C VAL A 93 6.51 10.16 -0.11
N ARG A 94 5.72 9.95 0.94
CA ARG A 94 6.25 9.85 2.30
C ARG A 94 7.20 8.69 2.48
N LEU A 95 6.92 7.54 1.88
CA LEU A 95 7.74 6.34 1.99
C LEU A 95 8.79 6.24 0.89
N ARG A 96 8.89 7.24 0.02
CA ARG A 96 9.85 7.29 -1.09
C ARG A 96 9.72 6.09 -2.02
N SER A 97 8.49 5.65 -2.24
CA SER A 97 8.22 4.60 -3.23
C SER A 97 8.54 5.12 -4.63
N GLN A 98 9.24 4.31 -5.41
CA GLN A 98 9.56 4.66 -6.81
C GLN A 98 8.45 4.24 -7.77
N TYR A 99 7.56 3.39 -7.32
CA TYR A 99 6.55 2.76 -8.18
C TYR A 99 5.18 2.84 -7.55
N LEU A 100 4.20 2.95 -8.40
CA LEU A 100 2.80 2.83 -8.04
C LEU A 100 2.12 1.91 -9.04
#